data_a881eceb601c25c344de70b8aeca7677
#
_entry.id   a881eceb601c25c344de70b8aeca7677
#
_cell.length_a   1.000
_cell.length_b   1.000
_cell.length_c   1.000
_cell.angle_alpha   90.00
_cell.angle_beta   90.00
_cell.angle_gamma   90.00
#
_symmetry.space_group_name_H-M   'P 1'
#
loop_
_entity.id
_entity.type
_entity.pdbx_description
1 polymer ?
#
loop_
_entity_poly.entity_id
_entity_poly.type
_entity_poly.pdbx_seq_one_letter_code
_entity_poly.pdbx_strand_id
1 'polypeptide(L)'
;KVSPFCDSIGLNYYFYTQFGDKRQWKKTDMDWNFAPEHIYDALMILGKYKKPLFVSEGGVADDDDSDRAEYIKKQVAGTWQAIQEGVDVRGHMYWSLLDNYEWALGFEKRFGLVEIDYKTLERKIRLSAYVYKEICERNSVLE
;
A
#
# COMPACT_ATOMS: atom_id res chain seq x y z
N LYS A 1 24.08 5.62 3.99
CA LYS A 1 23.81 6.30 5.26
C LYS A 1 22.63 7.22 5.04
N VAL A 2 21.58 7.14 5.88
CA VAL A 2 20.51 8.14 5.91
C VAL A 2 21.13 9.47 6.29
N SER A 3 20.83 10.51 5.53
CA SER A 3 21.38 11.84 5.77
C SER A 3 21.03 12.31 7.18
N PRO A 4 21.96 12.90 7.95
CA PRO A 4 21.67 13.53 9.22
C PRO A 4 20.70 14.72 9.08
N PHE A 5 20.49 15.21 7.85
CA PHE A 5 19.56 16.30 7.52
C PHE A 5 18.17 15.82 7.11
N CYS A 6 17.88 14.49 7.21
CA CYS A 6 16.57 13.95 6.94
C CYS A 6 15.72 13.98 8.22
N ASP A 7 14.56 14.64 8.18
CA ASP A 7 13.64 14.73 9.32
C ASP A 7 12.71 13.54 9.44
N SER A 8 12.38 12.90 8.30
CA SER A 8 11.52 11.73 8.23
C SER A 8 11.88 10.85 7.02
N ILE A 9 11.32 9.65 6.97
CA ILE A 9 11.50 8.71 5.87
C ILE A 9 10.13 8.33 5.33
N GLY A 10 9.91 8.46 4.00
CA GLY A 10 8.76 7.93 3.28
C GLY A 10 9.07 6.55 2.72
N LEU A 11 8.15 5.61 2.90
CA LEU A 11 8.19 4.28 2.32
C LEU A 11 7.11 4.16 1.26
N ASN A 12 7.51 3.84 0.01
CA ASN A 12 6.60 3.36 -1.02
C ASN A 12 6.68 1.84 -1.06
N TYR A 13 5.57 1.17 -0.77
CA TYR A 13 5.52 -0.29 -0.69
C TYR A 13 4.39 -0.88 -1.53
N TYR A 14 4.74 -1.74 -2.48
CA TYR A 14 3.79 -2.38 -3.40
C TYR A 14 3.90 -3.89 -3.45
N PHE A 15 5.10 -4.46 -3.34
CA PHE A 15 5.32 -5.88 -3.45
C PHE A 15 6.56 -6.32 -2.69
N TYR A 16 6.66 -7.62 -2.48
CA TYR A 16 7.83 -8.26 -1.89
C TYR A 16 8.49 -9.21 -2.89
N THR A 17 9.80 -9.23 -2.89
CA THR A 17 10.58 -10.23 -3.60
C THR A 17 11.82 -10.61 -2.80
N GLN A 18 12.17 -11.90 -2.83
CA GLN A 18 13.36 -12.42 -2.17
C GLN A 18 14.14 -13.30 -3.13
N PHE A 19 15.44 -13.10 -3.21
CA PHE A 19 16.31 -13.92 -4.04
C PHE A 19 16.25 -15.38 -3.58
N GLY A 20 16.02 -16.29 -4.53
CA GLY A 20 15.92 -17.72 -4.26
C GLY A 20 14.57 -18.19 -3.66
N ASP A 21 13.61 -17.31 -3.51
CA ASP A 21 12.25 -17.68 -3.08
C ASP A 21 11.60 -18.57 -4.15
N LYS A 22 11.13 -19.75 -3.73
CA LYS A 22 10.44 -20.72 -4.60
C LYS A 22 8.92 -20.76 -4.35
N ARG A 23 8.39 -19.89 -3.49
CA ARG A 23 6.95 -19.81 -3.25
C ARG A 23 6.21 -19.39 -4.51
N GLN A 24 5.04 -20.01 -4.71
CA GLN A 24 4.11 -19.52 -5.73
C GLN A 24 3.25 -18.41 -5.11
N TRP A 25 3.57 -17.18 -5.45
CA TRP A 25 2.83 -16.03 -5.01
C TRP A 25 1.58 -15.82 -5.87
N LYS A 26 0.46 -15.45 -5.24
CA LYS A 26 -0.63 -14.79 -5.94
C LYS A 26 -0.07 -13.52 -6.61
N LYS A 27 -0.53 -13.22 -7.82
CA LYS A 27 -0.07 -12.05 -8.58
C LYS A 27 -1.12 -10.96 -8.62
N THR A 28 -0.65 -9.73 -8.63
CA THR A 28 -1.45 -8.54 -8.92
C THR A 28 -1.57 -8.34 -10.42
N ASP A 29 -2.37 -7.38 -10.87
CA ASP A 29 -2.46 -7.01 -12.31
C ASP A 29 -1.16 -6.45 -12.89
N MET A 30 -0.21 -6.07 -12.03
CA MET A 30 1.17 -5.69 -12.40
C MET A 30 2.12 -6.89 -12.53
N ASP A 31 1.63 -8.11 -12.36
CA ASP A 31 2.45 -9.33 -12.21
C ASP A 31 3.42 -9.29 -11.00
N TRP A 32 3.15 -8.42 -10.02
CA TRP A 32 3.89 -8.36 -8.77
C TRP A 32 3.37 -9.39 -7.78
N ASN A 33 4.23 -9.81 -6.84
CA ASN A 33 3.81 -10.71 -5.77
C ASN A 33 2.82 -9.98 -4.84
N PHE A 34 1.65 -10.59 -4.64
CA PHE A 34 0.67 -10.10 -3.68
C PHE A 34 1.15 -10.43 -2.26
N ALA A 35 1.80 -9.49 -1.61
CA ALA A 35 2.46 -9.69 -0.32
C ALA A 35 2.36 -8.44 0.57
N PRO A 36 1.14 -7.92 0.84
CA PRO A 36 0.96 -6.66 1.59
C PRO A 36 1.48 -6.72 3.02
N GLU A 37 1.46 -7.89 3.68
CA GLU A 37 1.92 -8.10 5.06
C GLU A 37 3.43 -7.87 5.23
N HIS A 38 4.23 -8.08 4.19
CA HIS A 38 5.68 -7.85 4.22
C HIS A 38 6.09 -6.37 4.30
N ILE A 39 5.14 -5.44 4.29
CA ILE A 39 5.41 -4.04 4.67
C ILE A 39 6.01 -3.96 6.07
N TYR A 40 5.62 -4.88 6.97
CA TYR A 40 6.19 -5.02 8.30
C TYR A 40 7.73 -5.15 8.24
N ASP A 41 8.25 -6.06 7.41
CA ASP A 41 9.70 -6.28 7.27
C ASP A 41 10.42 -5.00 6.81
N ALA A 42 9.83 -4.29 5.84
CA ALA A 42 10.38 -3.04 5.32
C ALA A 42 10.42 -1.95 6.41
N LEU A 43 9.34 -1.81 7.19
CA LEU A 43 9.26 -0.85 8.28
C LEU A 43 10.24 -1.18 9.41
N MET A 44 10.42 -2.47 9.76
CA MET A 44 11.41 -2.90 10.75
C MET A 44 12.86 -2.61 10.30
N ILE A 45 13.15 -2.73 9.01
CA ILE A 45 14.45 -2.34 8.46
C ILE A 45 14.67 -0.83 8.57
N LEU A 46 13.65 -0.03 8.19
CA LEU A 46 13.72 1.44 8.21
C LEU A 46 13.71 2.00 9.64
N GLY A 47 13.02 1.35 10.56
CA GLY A 47 12.97 1.74 11.99
C GLY A 47 14.36 1.81 12.66
N LYS A 48 15.35 1.07 12.13
CA LYS A 48 16.75 1.12 12.60
C LYS A 48 17.40 2.51 12.47
N TYR A 49 16.86 3.35 11.60
CA TYR A 49 17.35 4.73 11.42
C TYR A 49 16.83 5.71 12.48
N LYS A 50 15.87 5.29 13.31
CA LYS A 50 15.32 6.09 14.43
C LYS A 50 14.79 7.46 13.95
N LYS A 51 14.13 7.48 12.82
CA LYS A 51 13.45 8.64 12.26
C LYS A 51 11.95 8.36 12.15
N PRO A 52 11.09 9.38 12.22
CA PRO A 52 9.68 9.22 11.91
C PRO A 52 9.50 8.63 10.51
N LEU A 53 8.64 7.62 10.38
CA LEU A 53 8.31 6.98 9.11
C LEU A 53 6.89 7.32 8.67
N PHE A 54 6.70 7.37 7.37
CA PHE A 54 5.39 7.42 6.73
C PHE A 54 5.34 6.35 5.65
N VAL A 55 4.28 5.58 5.57
CA VAL A 55 3.95 4.86 4.33
C VAL A 55 3.38 5.91 3.39
N SER A 56 4.25 6.47 2.54
CA SER A 56 3.91 7.53 1.59
C SER A 56 3.11 7.01 0.40
N GLU A 57 3.31 5.73 0.07
CA GLU A 57 2.50 5.03 -0.92
C GLU A 57 2.43 3.54 -0.55
N GLY A 58 1.24 2.99 -0.67
CA GLY A 58 1.02 1.55 -0.60
C GLY A 58 -0.27 1.19 -1.31
N GLY A 59 -0.23 0.26 -2.27
CA GLY A 59 -1.40 -0.04 -3.06
C GLY A 59 -1.23 -1.25 -3.96
N VAL A 60 -2.32 -1.60 -4.64
CA VAL A 60 -2.38 -2.75 -5.55
C VAL A 60 -3.13 -2.37 -6.83
N ALA A 61 -2.59 -2.80 -7.97
CA ALA A 61 -3.34 -2.79 -9.21
C ALA A 61 -4.30 -3.98 -9.22
N ASP A 62 -5.59 -3.69 -9.33
CA ASP A 62 -6.69 -4.65 -9.22
C ASP A 62 -7.93 -4.05 -9.88
N ASP A 63 -8.22 -4.43 -11.12
CA ASP A 63 -9.24 -3.80 -11.94
C ASP A 63 -10.65 -4.08 -11.42
N ASP A 64 -10.90 -5.30 -10.97
CA ASP A 64 -12.21 -5.76 -10.51
C ASP A 64 -12.49 -5.54 -9.02
N ASP A 65 -11.55 -4.95 -8.28
CA ASP A 65 -11.64 -4.67 -6.83
C ASP A 65 -11.80 -5.91 -5.95
N SER A 66 -11.41 -7.10 -6.44
CA SER A 66 -11.59 -8.36 -5.72
C SER A 66 -10.56 -8.55 -4.58
N ASP A 67 -9.38 -7.97 -4.72
CA ASP A 67 -8.23 -8.17 -3.85
C ASP A 67 -7.84 -6.96 -3.02
N ARG A 68 -8.25 -5.77 -3.45
CA ARG A 68 -7.79 -4.49 -2.86
C ARG A 68 -8.17 -4.35 -1.39
N ALA A 69 -9.36 -4.78 -1.01
CA ALA A 69 -9.81 -4.73 0.39
C ALA A 69 -8.93 -5.60 1.31
N GLU A 70 -8.58 -6.81 0.87
CA GLU A 70 -7.65 -7.70 1.57
C GLU A 70 -6.25 -7.11 1.65
N TYR A 71 -5.76 -6.55 0.53
CA TYR A 71 -4.46 -5.88 0.47
C TYR A 71 -4.36 -4.77 1.49
N ILE A 72 -5.37 -3.88 1.53
CA ILE A 72 -5.44 -2.75 2.47
C ILE A 72 -5.39 -3.25 3.92
N LYS A 73 -6.24 -4.20 4.28
CA LYS A 73 -6.30 -4.74 5.64
C LYS A 73 -4.95 -5.32 6.07
N LYS A 74 -4.34 -6.15 5.26
CA LYS A 74 -3.05 -6.79 5.56
C LYS A 74 -1.91 -5.77 5.65
N GLN A 75 -1.88 -4.79 4.77
CA GLN A 75 -0.85 -3.75 4.79
C GLN A 75 -0.96 -2.88 6.04
N VAL A 76 -2.18 -2.48 6.42
CA VAL A 76 -2.41 -1.72 7.66
C VAL A 76 -2.08 -2.56 8.89
N ALA A 77 -2.43 -3.85 8.90
CA ALA A 77 -2.08 -4.76 9.99
C ALA A 77 -0.57 -4.90 10.16
N GLY A 78 0.19 -5.09 9.08
CA GLY A 78 1.66 -5.12 9.13
C GLY A 78 2.27 -3.79 9.59
N THR A 79 1.68 -2.67 9.19
CA THR A 79 2.08 -1.34 9.66
C THR A 79 1.82 -1.20 11.18
N TRP A 80 0.64 -1.59 11.64
CA TRP A 80 0.28 -1.56 13.06
C TRP A 80 1.23 -2.46 13.89
N GLN A 81 1.54 -3.66 13.41
CA GLN A 81 2.47 -4.55 14.08
C GLN A 81 3.84 -3.89 14.27
N ALA A 82 4.39 -3.24 13.23
CA ALA A 82 5.65 -2.50 13.34
C ALA A 82 5.59 -1.39 14.40
N ILE A 83 4.46 -0.68 14.53
CA ILE A 83 4.23 0.32 15.56
C ILE A 83 4.26 -0.33 16.96
N GLN A 84 3.60 -1.48 17.15
CA GLN A 84 3.60 -2.20 18.43
C GLN A 84 5.02 -2.63 18.84
N GLU A 85 5.90 -2.86 17.89
CA GLU A 85 7.31 -3.20 18.11
C GLU A 85 8.24 -1.97 18.21
N GLY A 86 7.67 -0.78 18.30
CA GLY A 86 8.38 0.48 18.64
C GLY A 86 8.89 1.26 17.42
N VAL A 87 8.45 0.94 16.20
CA VAL A 87 8.76 1.76 15.02
C VAL A 87 7.86 3.00 15.02
N ASP A 88 8.46 4.20 14.89
CA ASP A 88 7.73 5.48 14.86
C ASP A 88 7.08 5.71 13.48
N VAL A 89 6.04 4.95 13.15
CA VAL A 89 5.24 5.16 11.93
C VAL A 89 4.10 6.10 12.24
N ARG A 90 4.04 7.22 11.54
CA ARG A 90 3.10 8.34 11.80
C ARG A 90 1.95 8.44 10.83
N GLY A 91 1.98 7.69 9.74
CA GLY A 91 0.89 7.74 8.77
C GLY A 91 1.03 6.67 7.70
N HIS A 92 -0.13 6.31 7.13
CA HIS A 92 -0.26 5.40 6.01
C HIS A 92 -1.14 6.05 4.94
N MET A 93 -0.63 6.16 3.72
CA MET A 93 -1.34 6.69 2.56
C MET A 93 -1.48 5.61 1.50
N TYR A 94 -2.72 5.41 1.07
CA TYR A 94 -3.00 4.45 0.00
C TYR A 94 -2.74 5.08 -1.38
N TRP A 95 -2.02 4.35 -2.26
CA TRP A 95 -1.90 4.68 -3.66
C TRP A 95 -2.90 3.83 -4.47
N SER A 96 -3.94 4.43 -5.05
CA SER A 96 -4.17 5.87 -5.14
C SER A 96 -5.64 6.20 -4.89
N LEU A 97 -5.97 7.48 -4.71
CA LEU A 97 -7.38 7.87 -4.57
C LEU A 97 -8.17 7.62 -5.86
N LEU A 98 -7.64 8.02 -7.00
CA LEU A 98 -8.25 7.86 -8.32
C LEU A 98 -7.38 6.97 -9.19
N ASP A 99 -8.00 6.21 -10.10
CA ASP A 99 -7.27 5.62 -11.21
C ASP A 99 -6.50 6.71 -11.95
N ASN A 100 -5.28 6.42 -12.37
CA ASN A 100 -4.39 7.41 -12.97
C ASN A 100 -3.52 6.79 -14.07
N TYR A 101 -2.58 7.57 -14.57
CA TYR A 101 -1.65 7.18 -15.62
C TYR A 101 -0.45 6.45 -15.04
N GLU A 102 -0.35 5.12 -15.29
CA GLU A 102 0.73 4.26 -14.79
C GLU A 102 1.91 4.23 -15.77
N TRP A 103 2.60 5.35 -15.90
CA TRP A 103 3.82 5.50 -16.71
C TRP A 103 3.76 4.79 -18.08
N ALA A 104 4.66 3.85 -18.36
CA ALA A 104 4.71 3.12 -19.62
C ALA A 104 3.49 2.22 -19.89
N LEU A 105 2.68 1.92 -18.87
CA LEU A 105 1.46 1.11 -18.99
C LEU A 105 0.21 1.94 -19.23
N GLY A 106 0.33 3.27 -19.28
CA GLY A 106 -0.79 4.15 -19.59
C GLY A 106 -1.91 4.07 -18.56
N PHE A 107 -3.14 3.96 -19.02
CA PHE A 107 -4.34 3.91 -18.20
C PHE A 107 -4.88 2.49 -17.93
N GLU A 108 -4.13 1.44 -18.28
CA GLU A 108 -4.60 0.07 -18.16
C GLU A 108 -4.63 -0.45 -16.72
N LYS A 109 -3.69 0.00 -15.88
CA LYS A 109 -3.54 -0.47 -14.50
C LYS A 109 -4.34 0.38 -13.54
N ARG A 110 -5.15 -0.28 -12.71
CA ARG A 110 -6.16 0.34 -11.86
C ARG A 110 -5.75 0.26 -10.39
N PHE A 111 -5.21 1.36 -9.87
CA PHE A 111 -4.82 1.47 -8.46
C PHE A 111 -5.85 2.20 -7.59
N GLY A 112 -6.79 2.92 -8.22
CA GLY A 112 -7.68 3.85 -7.53
C GLY A 112 -8.64 3.19 -6.54
N LEU A 113 -8.88 3.83 -5.42
CA LEU A 113 -10.06 3.60 -4.59
C LEU A 113 -11.34 4.05 -5.30
N VAL A 114 -11.19 4.92 -6.26
CA VAL A 114 -12.24 5.42 -7.13
C VAL A 114 -11.88 5.11 -8.58
N GLU A 115 -12.73 4.34 -9.23
CA GLU A 115 -12.63 4.03 -10.65
C GLU A 115 -12.92 5.26 -11.50
N ILE A 116 -12.16 5.42 -12.58
CA ILE A 116 -12.36 6.47 -13.59
C ILE A 116 -12.72 5.81 -14.92
N ASP A 117 -13.90 6.13 -15.43
CA ASP A 117 -14.20 5.89 -16.84
C ASP A 117 -13.48 6.95 -17.69
N TYR A 118 -12.42 6.55 -18.38
CA TYR A 118 -11.61 7.50 -19.16
C TYR A 118 -12.28 8.04 -20.42
N LYS A 119 -13.47 7.54 -20.77
CA LYS A 119 -14.25 8.07 -21.92
C LYS A 119 -15.21 9.15 -21.46
N THR A 120 -15.89 8.92 -20.31
CA THR A 120 -16.92 9.82 -19.78
C THR A 120 -16.40 10.70 -18.65
N LEU A 121 -15.26 10.34 -18.04
CA LEU A 121 -14.69 10.92 -16.84
C LEU A 121 -15.58 10.74 -15.59
N GLU A 122 -16.51 9.81 -15.67
CA GLU A 122 -17.32 9.43 -14.52
C GLU A 122 -16.44 8.76 -13.43
N ARG A 123 -16.80 9.00 -12.19
CA ARG A 123 -16.09 8.47 -11.01
C ARG A 123 -17.02 7.55 -10.23
N LYS A 124 -16.54 6.33 -9.98
CA LYS A 124 -17.27 5.31 -9.23
C LYS A 124 -16.44 4.86 -8.03
N ILE A 125 -16.98 5.05 -6.84
CA ILE A 125 -16.30 4.60 -5.61
C ILE A 125 -16.33 3.07 -5.57
N ARG A 126 -15.15 2.46 -5.39
CA ARG A 126 -15.00 1.01 -5.22
C ARG A 126 -15.35 0.57 -3.80
N LEU A 127 -15.70 -0.70 -3.61
CA LEU A 127 -16.06 -1.22 -2.28
C LEU A 127 -14.87 -1.19 -1.31
N SER A 128 -13.68 -1.43 -1.80
CA SER A 128 -12.43 -1.32 -1.02
C SER A 128 -12.19 0.07 -0.42
N ALA A 129 -12.71 1.13 -1.05
CA ALA A 129 -12.63 2.48 -0.51
C ALA A 129 -13.35 2.63 0.83
N TYR A 130 -14.45 1.93 1.01
CA TYR A 130 -15.20 1.95 2.28
C TYR A 130 -14.45 1.20 3.38
N VAL A 131 -13.70 0.14 3.03
CA VAL A 131 -12.80 -0.55 3.97
C VAL A 131 -11.71 0.40 4.46
N TYR A 132 -11.06 1.13 3.54
CA TYR A 132 -10.02 2.09 3.92
C TYR A 132 -10.60 3.27 4.72
N LYS A 133 -11.79 3.76 4.34
CA LYS A 133 -12.51 4.78 5.09
C LYS A 133 -12.76 4.33 6.54
N GLU A 134 -13.26 3.11 6.75
CA GLU A 134 -13.53 2.57 8.07
C GLU A 134 -12.27 2.49 8.94
N ILE A 135 -11.15 2.03 8.36
CA ILE A 135 -9.84 2.04 9.01
C ILE A 135 -9.45 3.45 9.45
N CYS A 136 -9.61 4.45 8.57
CA CYS A 136 -9.27 5.84 8.87
C CYS A 136 -10.16 6.44 9.97
N GLU A 137 -11.47 6.18 9.91
CA GLU A 137 -12.43 6.71 10.88
C GLU A 137 -12.24 6.09 12.28
N ARG A 138 -11.94 4.79 12.34
CA ARG A 138 -11.72 4.09 13.60
C ARG A 138 -10.30 4.22 14.12
N ASN A 139 -9.36 4.61 13.26
CA ASN A 139 -7.93 4.58 13.52
C ASN A 139 -7.49 3.21 14.10
N SER A 140 -7.96 2.13 13.50
CA SER A 140 -7.74 0.76 13.98
C SER A 140 -7.62 -0.23 12.83
N VAL A 141 -7.01 -1.37 13.13
CA VAL A 141 -6.98 -2.54 12.23
C VAL A 141 -8.39 -3.14 12.17
N LEU A 142 -8.81 -3.60 10.99
CA LEU A 142 -10.04 -4.37 10.79
C LEU A 142 -9.70 -5.86 10.70
N GLU A 143 -10.48 -6.69 11.36
CA GLU A 143 -10.43 -8.15 11.28
C GLU A 143 -10.94 -8.67 9.94
#